data_eb6db6ead7f50dd18e408c9768fa4f4d
#
_entry.id   eb6db6ead7f50dd18e408c9768fa4f4d
#
_cell.length_a   1.000
_cell.length_b   1.000
_cell.length_c   1.000
_cell.angle_alpha   90.00
_cell.angle_beta   90.00
_cell.angle_gamma   90.00
#
_symmetry.space_group_name_H-M   'P 1'
#
loop_
_entity.id
_entity.type
_entity.pdbx_description
1 polymer ?
#
loop_
_entity_poly.entity_id
_entity_poly.type
_entity_poly.pdbx_seq_one_letter_code
_entity_poly.pdbx_strand_id
1 'polypeptide(L)'
;LVIFVILIISLSIIYPISGYIQQKKLKKSISDGGYNKIKWYRETIIWSWIPVLLIILLIPLSNMTLKSIGIKWINIGTPLLNNLIVYSLIGLYLLYLLYNIYSIIVLKYSKKSRTITATRIPDDLRFFLPITKREKSTWDFVAISAGITEEIIYRGYLFYALGIIFPNISLILILLISTIIFGIGHIYQGK
;
A
#
# COMPACT_ATOMS: atom_id res chain seq x y z
N LEU A 1 13.97 -16.93 13.10
CA LEU A 1 12.59 -17.37 12.85
C LEU A 1 11.59 -16.60 13.70
N VAL A 2 11.74 -16.56 15.04
CA VAL A 2 10.80 -15.91 15.97
C VAL A 2 10.53 -14.44 15.59
N ILE A 3 11.56 -13.67 15.24
CA ILE A 3 11.43 -12.26 14.86
C ILE A 3 10.56 -12.09 13.61
N PHE A 4 10.70 -12.97 12.62
CA PHE A 4 9.86 -12.94 11.40
C PHE A 4 8.38 -13.17 11.73
N VAL A 5 8.10 -14.14 12.62
CA VAL A 5 6.73 -14.43 13.07
C VAL A 5 6.13 -13.23 13.81
N ILE A 6 6.88 -12.64 14.75
CA ILE A 6 6.44 -11.45 15.50
C ILE A 6 6.11 -10.29 14.57
N LEU A 7 6.94 -10.03 13.57
CA LEU A 7 6.67 -8.97 12.59
C LEU A 7 5.44 -9.26 11.73
N ILE A 8 5.25 -10.51 11.27
CA ILE A 8 4.05 -10.89 10.52
C ILE A 8 2.79 -10.67 11.38
N ILE A 9 2.81 -11.12 12.63
CA ILE A 9 1.69 -10.90 13.57
C ILE A 9 1.44 -9.40 13.77
N SER A 10 2.50 -8.61 13.94
CA SER A 10 2.39 -7.16 14.09
C SER A 10 1.77 -6.50 12.86
N LEU A 11 2.18 -6.88 11.65
CA LEU A 11 1.64 -6.37 10.40
C LEU A 11 0.18 -6.82 10.14
N SER A 12 -0.16 -8.05 10.56
CA SER A 12 -1.48 -8.63 10.30
C SER A 12 -2.54 -8.21 11.32
N ILE A 13 -2.16 -7.88 12.55
CA ILE A 13 -3.09 -7.63 13.66
C ILE A 13 -2.89 -6.23 14.24
N ILE A 14 -1.68 -5.89 14.69
CA ILE A 14 -1.43 -4.64 15.41
C ILE A 14 -1.58 -3.44 14.48
N TYR A 15 -1.06 -3.53 13.27
CA TYR A 15 -1.11 -2.44 12.31
C TYR A 15 -2.54 -2.10 11.85
N PRO A 16 -3.40 -3.06 11.45
CA PRO A 16 -4.81 -2.79 11.15
C PRO A 16 -5.59 -2.23 12.33
N ILE A 17 -5.39 -2.76 13.54
CA ILE A 17 -6.06 -2.26 14.75
C ILE A 17 -5.63 -0.82 15.04
N SER A 18 -4.35 -0.50 14.92
CA SER A 18 -3.85 0.86 15.13
C SER A 18 -4.42 1.83 14.10
N GLY A 19 -4.53 1.42 12.83
CA GLY A 19 -5.18 2.16 11.76
C GLY A 19 -6.65 2.47 12.06
N TYR A 20 -7.40 1.47 12.52
CA TYR A 20 -8.79 1.65 12.94
C TYR A 20 -8.94 2.65 14.11
N ILE A 21 -8.09 2.53 15.14
CA ILE A 21 -8.10 3.45 16.28
C ILE A 21 -7.76 4.88 15.84
N GLN A 22 -6.76 5.04 14.97
CA GLN A 22 -6.38 6.35 14.43
C GLN A 22 -7.51 6.97 13.61
N GLN A 23 -8.17 6.18 12.76
CA GLN A 23 -9.33 6.66 11.99
C GLN A 23 -10.48 7.11 12.91
N LYS A 24 -10.78 6.34 13.97
CA LYS A 24 -11.80 6.70 14.95
C LYS A 24 -11.47 8.00 15.69
N LYS A 25 -10.22 8.18 16.11
CA LYS A 25 -9.73 9.43 16.74
C LYS A 25 -9.84 10.61 15.78
N LEU A 26 -9.51 10.39 14.51
CA LEU A 26 -9.62 11.38 13.47
C LEU A 26 -11.07 11.84 13.27
N LYS A 27 -12.01 10.91 13.10
CA LYS A 27 -13.44 11.23 12.97
C LYS A 27 -13.93 12.07 14.16
N LYS A 28 -13.51 11.74 15.37
CA LYS A 28 -13.84 12.52 16.58
C LYS A 28 -13.21 13.93 16.55
N SER A 29 -11.94 14.06 16.19
CA SER A 29 -11.27 15.36 16.10
C SER A 29 -11.91 16.29 15.07
N ILE A 30 -12.49 15.76 14.01
CA ILE A 30 -13.23 16.54 13.01
C ILE A 30 -14.52 17.07 13.60
N SER A 31 -15.29 16.24 14.32
CA SER A 31 -16.53 16.69 14.98
C SER A 31 -16.29 17.78 16.01
N ASP A 32 -15.14 17.75 16.67
CA ASP A 32 -14.75 18.72 17.72
C ASP A 32 -14.11 20.00 17.14
N GLY A 33 -14.02 20.13 15.79
CA GLY A 33 -13.52 21.33 15.11
C GLY A 33 -11.99 21.55 15.19
N GLY A 34 -11.24 20.63 15.81
CA GLY A 34 -9.79 20.74 16.02
C GLY A 34 -8.92 20.06 14.95
N TYR A 35 -9.45 19.77 13.78
CA TYR A 35 -8.80 18.92 12.78
C TYR A 35 -7.77 19.63 11.90
N ASN A 36 -6.55 19.08 11.86
CA ASN A 36 -5.48 19.51 10.95
C ASN A 36 -5.09 18.37 10.00
N LYS A 37 -5.60 18.43 8.75
CA LYS A 37 -5.34 17.41 7.70
C LYS A 37 -3.86 17.23 7.42
N ILE A 38 -3.09 18.33 7.34
CA ILE A 38 -1.66 18.26 7.00
C ILE A 38 -0.88 17.54 8.10
N LYS A 39 -1.22 17.78 9.37
CA LYS A 39 -0.61 17.07 10.49
C LYS A 39 -0.90 15.58 10.38
N TRP A 40 -2.14 15.20 10.14
CA TRP A 40 -2.55 13.81 9.98
C TRP A 40 -1.86 13.14 8.79
N TYR A 41 -1.76 13.80 7.63
CA TYR A 41 -1.03 13.25 6.47
C TYR A 41 0.43 12.99 6.80
N ARG A 42 1.11 13.89 7.51
CA ARG A 42 2.50 13.69 7.95
C ARG A 42 2.64 12.52 8.92
N GLU A 43 1.74 12.42 9.88
CA GLU A 43 1.71 11.28 10.81
C GLU A 43 1.51 9.96 10.04
N THR A 44 0.61 9.91 9.07
CA THR A 44 0.40 8.73 8.21
C THR A 44 1.68 8.34 7.48
N ILE A 45 2.41 9.30 6.90
CA ILE A 45 3.71 9.04 6.27
C ILE A 45 4.69 8.42 7.28
N ILE A 46 4.85 9.03 8.45
CA ILE A 46 5.79 8.54 9.49
C ILE A 46 5.41 7.10 9.89
N TRP A 47 4.13 6.86 10.19
CA TRP A 47 3.66 5.54 10.60
C TRP A 47 3.84 4.47 9.50
N SER A 48 3.71 4.81 8.23
CA SER A 48 3.92 3.86 7.13
C SER A 48 5.39 3.42 7.01
N TRP A 49 6.36 4.27 7.39
CA TRP A 49 7.79 3.96 7.32
C TRP A 49 8.32 3.17 8.51
N ILE A 50 7.63 3.16 9.67
CA ILE A 50 8.08 2.42 10.86
C ILE A 50 8.30 0.93 10.58
N PRO A 51 7.37 0.17 9.96
CA PRO A 51 7.60 -1.22 9.63
C PRO A 51 8.78 -1.43 8.67
N VAL A 52 8.97 -0.52 7.70
CA VAL A 52 10.09 -0.59 6.76
C VAL A 52 11.42 -0.41 7.49
N LEU A 53 11.51 0.54 8.42
CA LEU A 53 12.71 0.72 9.25
C LEU A 53 13.01 -0.53 10.07
N LEU A 54 11.99 -1.15 10.67
CA LEU A 54 12.16 -2.42 11.40
C LEU A 54 12.67 -3.54 10.49
N ILE A 55 12.15 -3.65 9.26
CA ILE A 55 12.63 -4.62 8.26
C ILE A 55 14.09 -4.36 7.90
N ILE A 56 14.48 -3.10 7.67
CA ILE A 56 15.86 -2.73 7.36
C ILE A 56 16.80 -3.07 8.53
N LEU A 57 16.37 -2.83 9.76
CA LEU A 57 17.16 -3.18 10.96
C LEU A 57 17.32 -4.69 11.15
N LEU A 58 16.44 -5.51 10.57
CA LEU A 58 16.59 -6.97 10.59
C LEU A 58 17.63 -7.49 9.60
N ILE A 59 18.00 -6.73 8.57
CA ILE A 59 18.98 -7.18 7.54
C ILE A 59 20.28 -7.64 8.21
N PRO A 60 20.97 -6.83 9.04
CA PRO A 60 22.22 -7.26 9.67
C PRO A 60 22.06 -8.34 10.74
N LEU A 61 20.84 -8.56 11.25
CA LEU A 61 20.52 -9.55 12.29
C LEU A 61 20.04 -10.89 11.73
N SER A 62 19.95 -11.01 10.41
CA SER A 62 19.41 -12.19 9.71
C SER A 62 20.18 -12.43 8.41
N ASN A 63 19.90 -13.56 7.76
CA ASN A 63 20.41 -13.82 6.41
C ASN A 63 19.62 -13.10 5.30
N MET A 64 18.82 -12.10 5.68
CA MET A 64 18.04 -11.28 4.75
C MET A 64 18.97 -10.28 4.03
N THR A 65 18.69 -10.03 2.78
CA THR A 65 19.36 -9.01 1.96
C THR A 65 18.33 -8.15 1.26
N LEU A 66 18.71 -6.96 0.81
CA LEU A 66 17.83 -6.12 -0.03
C LEU A 66 17.35 -6.89 -1.27
N LYS A 67 18.22 -7.70 -1.87
CA LYS A 67 17.87 -8.55 -3.02
C LYS A 67 16.83 -9.59 -2.68
N SER A 68 16.88 -10.20 -1.49
CA SER A 68 15.91 -11.23 -1.08
C SER A 68 14.51 -10.69 -0.83
N ILE A 69 14.38 -9.40 -0.48
CA ILE A 69 13.10 -8.70 -0.36
C ILE A 69 12.70 -7.94 -1.65
N GLY A 70 13.28 -8.34 -2.80
CA GLY A 70 12.86 -7.81 -4.10
C GLY A 70 13.47 -6.47 -4.50
N ILE A 71 14.27 -5.82 -3.66
CA ILE A 71 14.97 -4.57 -4.01
C ILE A 71 16.23 -4.92 -4.81
N LYS A 72 16.05 -5.13 -6.11
CA LYS A 72 17.12 -5.45 -7.07
C LYS A 72 16.84 -4.83 -8.43
N TRP A 73 17.89 -4.60 -9.21
CA TRP A 73 17.71 -4.22 -10.61
C TRP A 73 17.03 -5.32 -11.40
N ILE A 74 16.06 -4.93 -12.24
CA ILE A 74 15.36 -5.85 -13.13
C ILE A 74 16.34 -6.28 -14.23
N ASN A 75 16.63 -7.57 -14.30
CA ASN A 75 17.37 -8.13 -15.43
C ASN A 75 16.38 -8.52 -16.53
N ILE A 76 16.30 -7.69 -17.58
CA ILE A 76 15.33 -7.84 -18.68
C ILE A 76 15.68 -9.05 -19.59
N GLY A 77 16.89 -9.60 -19.49
CA GLY A 77 17.34 -10.75 -20.28
C GLY A 77 16.92 -12.13 -19.78
N THR A 78 15.89 -12.24 -18.95
CA THR A 78 15.44 -13.53 -18.39
C THR A 78 14.48 -14.27 -19.33
N PRO A 79 14.49 -15.63 -19.35
CA PRO A 79 13.60 -16.46 -20.17
C PRO A 79 12.09 -16.25 -19.88
N LEU A 80 11.73 -15.56 -18.81
CA LEU A 80 10.35 -15.13 -18.50
C LEU A 80 9.69 -14.33 -19.62
N LEU A 81 10.47 -13.59 -20.41
CA LEU A 81 9.95 -12.76 -21.50
C LEU A 81 9.50 -13.58 -22.72
N ASN A 82 9.85 -14.86 -22.83
CA ASN A 82 9.39 -15.74 -23.91
C ASN A 82 8.05 -16.42 -23.63
N ASN A 83 7.38 -16.10 -22.52
CA ASN A 83 6.13 -16.73 -22.15
C ASN A 83 4.93 -15.85 -22.57
N LEU A 84 4.08 -16.37 -23.46
CA LEU A 84 2.86 -15.69 -23.95
C LEU A 84 1.97 -15.18 -22.81
N ILE A 85 1.90 -15.91 -21.67
CA ILE A 85 1.14 -15.52 -20.50
C ILE A 85 1.70 -14.23 -19.90
N VAL A 86 3.03 -14.10 -19.78
CA VAL A 86 3.68 -12.89 -19.23
C VAL A 86 3.39 -11.68 -20.13
N TYR A 87 3.51 -11.84 -21.46
CA TYR A 87 3.16 -10.74 -22.39
C TYR A 87 1.68 -10.36 -22.31
N SER A 88 0.78 -11.35 -22.17
CA SER A 88 -0.65 -11.09 -22.02
C SER A 88 -0.94 -10.32 -20.73
N LEU A 89 -0.31 -10.69 -19.61
CA LEU A 89 -0.47 -9.98 -18.34
C LEU A 89 0.10 -8.55 -18.40
N ILE A 90 1.26 -8.37 -19.03
CA ILE A 90 1.83 -7.04 -19.26
C ILE A 90 0.90 -6.20 -20.14
N GLY A 91 0.36 -6.79 -21.22
CA GLY A 91 -0.60 -6.12 -22.12
C GLY A 91 -1.86 -5.67 -21.38
N LEU A 92 -2.46 -6.55 -20.57
CA LEU A 92 -3.63 -6.22 -19.74
C LEU A 92 -3.31 -5.10 -18.73
N TYR A 93 -2.14 -5.16 -18.11
CA TYR A 93 -1.72 -4.12 -17.19
C TYR A 93 -1.52 -2.77 -17.88
N LEU A 94 -0.93 -2.74 -19.06
CA LEU A 94 -0.78 -1.53 -19.86
C LEU A 94 -2.14 -0.95 -20.28
N LEU A 95 -3.09 -1.79 -20.70
CA LEU A 95 -4.46 -1.35 -20.99
C LEU A 95 -5.14 -0.76 -19.75
N TYR A 96 -4.96 -1.37 -18.58
CA TYR A 96 -5.45 -0.84 -17.31
C TYR A 96 -4.83 0.54 -17.00
N LEU A 97 -3.52 0.71 -17.18
CA LEU A 97 -2.84 2.01 -17.00
C LEU A 97 -3.37 3.07 -17.97
N LEU A 98 -3.53 2.73 -19.25
CA LEU A 98 -4.10 3.64 -20.25
C LEU A 98 -5.52 4.06 -19.88
N TYR A 99 -6.35 3.12 -19.43
CA TYR A 99 -7.69 3.43 -18.94
C TYR A 99 -7.68 4.40 -17.74
N ASN A 100 -6.76 4.20 -16.78
CA ASN A 100 -6.63 5.13 -15.64
C ASN A 100 -6.18 6.53 -16.08
N ILE A 101 -5.19 6.61 -16.98
CA ILE A 101 -4.73 7.89 -17.55
C ILE A 101 -5.91 8.58 -18.28
N TYR A 102 -6.64 7.86 -19.11
CA TYR A 102 -7.84 8.38 -19.78
C TYR A 102 -8.87 8.90 -18.78
N SER A 103 -9.15 8.14 -17.71
CA SER A 103 -10.09 8.54 -16.66
C SER A 103 -9.67 9.82 -15.96
N ILE A 104 -8.37 9.99 -15.65
CA ILE A 104 -7.82 11.22 -15.07
C ILE A 104 -7.98 12.40 -16.02
N ILE A 105 -7.72 12.21 -17.32
CA ILE A 105 -7.90 13.24 -18.35
C ILE A 105 -9.37 13.65 -18.45
N VAL A 106 -10.29 12.68 -18.49
CA VAL A 106 -11.73 12.95 -18.51
C VAL A 106 -12.17 13.73 -17.28
N LEU A 107 -11.73 13.35 -16.09
CA LEU A 107 -12.02 14.07 -14.85
C LEU A 107 -11.45 15.49 -14.86
N LYS A 108 -10.30 15.72 -15.49
CA LYS A 108 -9.71 17.06 -15.62
C LYS A 108 -10.52 18.00 -16.50
N TYR A 109 -11.04 17.51 -17.62
CA TYR A 109 -11.69 18.36 -18.63
C TYR A 109 -13.23 18.33 -18.59
N SER A 110 -13.87 17.27 -18.09
CA SER A 110 -15.33 17.14 -18.03
C SER A 110 -15.91 17.50 -16.67
N LYS A 111 -16.64 18.62 -16.61
CA LYS A 111 -17.37 19.06 -15.40
C LYS A 111 -18.44 18.01 -15.00
N LYS A 112 -19.14 17.43 -15.99
CA LYS A 112 -20.14 16.37 -15.76
C LYS A 112 -19.54 15.14 -15.08
N SER A 113 -18.41 14.65 -15.59
CA SER A 113 -17.71 13.49 -15.02
C SER A 113 -17.24 13.75 -13.58
N ARG A 114 -16.72 14.96 -13.31
CA ARG A 114 -16.35 15.36 -11.93
C ARG A 114 -17.54 15.34 -10.98
N THR A 115 -18.68 15.89 -11.39
CA THR A 115 -19.89 15.89 -10.54
C THR A 115 -20.35 14.47 -10.25
N ILE A 116 -20.43 13.59 -11.28
CA ILE A 116 -20.85 12.20 -11.13
C ILE A 116 -19.86 11.45 -10.20
N THR A 117 -18.56 11.64 -10.37
CA THR A 117 -17.56 11.00 -9.51
C THR A 117 -17.65 11.52 -8.08
N ALA A 118 -17.84 12.82 -7.89
CA ALA A 118 -17.98 13.40 -6.56
C ALA A 118 -19.21 12.86 -5.80
N THR A 119 -20.33 12.57 -6.48
CA THR A 119 -21.51 11.97 -5.83
C THR A 119 -21.31 10.50 -5.41
N ARG A 120 -20.33 9.82 -6.04
CA ARG A 120 -20.00 8.42 -5.71
C ARG A 120 -19.06 8.27 -4.52
N ILE A 121 -18.41 9.37 -4.10
CA ILE A 121 -17.50 9.33 -2.95
C ILE A 121 -18.35 9.30 -1.67
N PRO A 122 -18.22 8.24 -0.83
CA PRO A 122 -18.92 8.17 0.45
C PRO A 122 -18.60 9.39 1.32
N ASP A 123 -19.61 9.88 2.04
CA ASP A 123 -19.45 11.10 2.86
C ASP A 123 -18.40 10.94 3.96
N ASP A 124 -18.26 9.73 4.47
CA ASP A 124 -17.26 9.38 5.48
C ASP A 124 -15.81 9.29 4.94
N LEU A 125 -15.62 9.41 3.63
CA LEU A 125 -14.29 9.53 3.00
C LEU A 125 -13.98 10.96 2.53
N ARG A 126 -14.99 11.82 2.35
CA ARG A 126 -14.79 13.18 1.84
C ARG A 126 -13.88 14.03 2.72
N PHE A 127 -13.93 13.83 4.03
CA PHE A 127 -13.09 14.60 4.94
C PHE A 127 -11.60 14.25 4.84
N PHE A 128 -11.24 13.06 4.35
CA PHE A 128 -9.85 12.69 4.08
C PHE A 128 -9.27 13.39 2.86
N LEU A 129 -10.12 13.75 1.90
CA LEU A 129 -9.66 14.25 0.62
C LEU A 129 -9.03 15.64 0.75
N PRO A 130 -7.92 15.90 0.06
CA PRO A 130 -7.26 17.18 0.06
C PRO A 130 -8.06 18.22 -0.73
N ILE A 131 -8.22 19.43 -0.18
CA ILE A 131 -8.94 20.54 -0.79
C ILE A 131 -7.94 21.61 -1.24
N THR A 132 -7.07 22.07 -0.35
CA THR A 132 -6.09 23.13 -0.62
C THR A 132 -4.89 22.63 -1.42
N LYS A 133 -4.14 23.52 -2.07
CA LYS A 133 -2.90 23.16 -2.80
C LYS A 133 -1.88 22.49 -1.87
N ARG A 134 -1.74 22.99 -0.64
CA ARG A 134 -0.81 22.43 0.34
C ARG A 134 -1.22 21.04 0.81
N GLU A 135 -2.53 20.81 1.03
CA GLU A 135 -3.05 19.48 1.34
C GLU A 135 -2.82 18.51 0.18
N LYS A 136 -3.07 18.91 -1.07
CA LYS A 136 -2.84 18.09 -2.27
C LYS A 136 -1.38 17.67 -2.39
N SER A 137 -0.45 18.62 -2.27
CA SER A 137 0.98 18.28 -2.31
C SER A 137 1.38 17.33 -1.18
N THR A 138 0.87 17.52 0.04
CA THR A 138 1.17 16.58 1.14
C THR A 138 0.54 15.21 0.91
N TRP A 139 -0.65 15.16 0.32
CA TRP A 139 -1.33 13.92 -0.06
C TRP A 139 -0.58 13.12 -1.13
N ASP A 140 0.04 13.80 -2.10
CA ASP A 140 0.90 13.14 -3.09
C ASP A 140 2.06 12.41 -2.40
N PHE A 141 2.67 13.00 -1.38
CA PHE A 141 3.68 12.33 -0.56
C PHE A 141 3.12 11.15 0.25
N VAL A 142 1.88 11.24 0.75
CA VAL A 142 1.20 10.07 1.39
C VAL A 142 1.08 8.93 0.39
N ALA A 143 0.58 9.22 -0.82
CA ALA A 143 0.38 8.21 -1.86
C ALA A 143 1.70 7.54 -2.29
N ILE A 144 2.75 8.33 -2.50
CA ILE A 144 4.08 7.81 -2.86
C ILE A 144 4.65 6.97 -1.71
N SER A 145 4.58 7.47 -0.47
CA SER A 145 5.07 6.74 0.70
C SER A 145 4.32 5.42 0.90
N ALA A 146 3.00 5.43 0.82
CA ALA A 146 2.18 4.23 0.92
C ALA A 146 2.57 3.22 -0.17
N GLY A 147 2.65 3.63 -1.44
CA GLY A 147 3.03 2.75 -2.54
C GLY A 147 4.39 2.08 -2.30
N ILE A 148 5.42 2.83 -1.89
CA ILE A 148 6.76 2.28 -1.64
C ILE A 148 6.76 1.35 -0.42
N THR A 149 6.20 1.80 0.69
CA THR A 149 6.24 1.03 1.95
C THR A 149 5.42 -0.26 1.84
N GLU A 150 4.27 -0.23 1.17
CA GLU A 150 3.44 -1.40 0.93
C GLU A 150 4.12 -2.44 0.04
N GLU A 151 4.84 -2.02 -1.02
CA GLU A 151 5.63 -2.95 -1.84
C GLU A 151 6.72 -3.63 -1.01
N ILE A 152 7.47 -2.87 -0.19
CA ILE A 152 8.54 -3.42 0.65
C ILE A 152 7.97 -4.39 1.69
N ILE A 153 6.87 -4.04 2.34
CA ILE A 153 6.27 -4.83 3.42
C ILE A 153 5.59 -6.10 2.86
N TYR A 154 4.64 -5.92 1.94
CA TYR A 154 3.74 -7.03 1.54
C TYR A 154 4.30 -7.87 0.39
N ARG A 155 5.04 -7.27 -0.56
CA ARG A 155 5.62 -7.99 -1.71
C ARG A 155 7.09 -8.32 -1.54
N GLY A 156 7.79 -7.58 -0.70
CA GLY A 156 9.17 -7.86 -0.35
C GLY A 156 9.27 -8.76 0.88
N TYR A 157 9.13 -8.13 2.05
CA TYR A 157 9.38 -8.80 3.33
C TYR A 157 8.46 -9.99 3.60
N LEU A 158 7.14 -9.83 3.40
CA LEU A 158 6.18 -10.89 3.72
C LEU A 158 6.40 -12.14 2.85
N PHE A 159 6.74 -11.96 1.57
CA PHE A 159 7.12 -13.06 0.68
C PHE A 159 8.36 -13.79 1.17
N TYR A 160 9.40 -13.05 1.54
CA TYR A 160 10.63 -13.62 2.07
C TYR A 160 10.37 -14.36 3.38
N ALA A 161 9.67 -13.74 4.33
CA ALA A 161 9.42 -14.29 5.66
C ALA A 161 8.56 -15.57 5.60
N LEU A 162 7.51 -15.59 4.77
CA LEU A 162 6.69 -16.79 4.56
C LEU A 162 7.49 -17.92 3.93
N GLY A 163 8.37 -17.64 2.97
CA GLY A 163 9.26 -18.64 2.38
C GLY A 163 10.26 -19.23 3.37
N ILE A 164 10.73 -18.45 4.34
CA ILE A 164 11.63 -18.95 5.42
C ILE A 164 10.86 -19.76 6.46
N ILE A 165 9.65 -19.33 6.83
CA ILE A 165 8.83 -20.04 7.84
C ILE A 165 8.29 -21.35 7.28
N PHE A 166 7.93 -21.37 6.01
CA PHE A 166 7.33 -22.50 5.31
C PHE A 166 8.13 -22.85 4.03
N PRO A 167 9.28 -23.53 4.12
CA PRO A 167 10.18 -23.74 2.98
C PRO A 167 9.55 -24.47 1.77
N ASN A 168 8.49 -25.25 2.00
CA ASN A 168 7.79 -26.01 0.97
C ASN A 168 6.49 -25.35 0.48
N ILE A 169 6.22 -24.11 0.91
CA ILE A 169 5.01 -23.40 0.49
C ILE A 169 5.09 -23.02 -0.99
N SER A 170 4.01 -23.22 -1.74
CA SER A 170 3.96 -22.79 -3.13
C SER A 170 3.91 -21.25 -3.23
N LEU A 171 4.48 -20.69 -4.30
CA LEU A 171 4.44 -19.27 -4.58
C LEU A 171 3.00 -18.74 -4.64
N ILE A 172 2.06 -19.55 -5.16
CA ILE A 172 0.64 -19.18 -5.24
C ILE A 172 0.05 -18.98 -3.85
N LEU A 173 0.38 -19.86 -2.89
CA LEU A 173 -0.08 -19.72 -1.51
C LEU A 173 0.54 -18.51 -0.82
N ILE A 174 1.81 -18.21 -1.06
CA ILE A 174 2.45 -16.98 -0.57
C ILE A 174 1.69 -15.75 -1.10
N LEU A 175 1.39 -15.71 -2.40
CA LEU A 175 0.62 -14.65 -3.04
C LEU A 175 -0.75 -14.48 -2.39
N LEU A 176 -1.49 -15.57 -2.20
CA LEU A 176 -2.83 -15.54 -1.58
C LEU A 176 -2.78 -15.03 -0.15
N ILE A 177 -1.88 -15.57 0.67
CA ILE A 177 -1.72 -15.16 2.07
C ILE A 177 -1.33 -13.67 2.13
N SER A 178 -0.36 -13.24 1.33
CA SER A 178 0.07 -11.84 1.29
C SER A 178 -1.06 -10.90 0.86
N THR A 179 -1.87 -11.30 -0.12
CA THR A 179 -3.03 -10.53 -0.58
C THR A 179 -4.11 -10.44 0.50
N ILE A 180 -4.37 -11.52 1.23
CA ILE A 180 -5.33 -11.53 2.34
C ILE A 180 -4.86 -10.61 3.46
N ILE A 181 -3.58 -10.71 3.87
CA ILE A 181 -3.00 -9.85 4.91
C ILE A 181 -3.04 -8.38 4.48
N PHE A 182 -2.72 -8.08 3.23
CA PHE A 182 -2.84 -6.73 2.65
C PHE A 182 -4.28 -6.21 2.72
N GLY A 183 -5.28 -7.04 2.32
CA GLY A 183 -6.70 -6.70 2.38
C GLY A 183 -7.17 -6.43 3.81
N ILE A 184 -6.76 -7.26 4.78
CA ILE A 184 -7.06 -7.05 6.21
C ILE A 184 -6.46 -5.71 6.68
N GLY A 185 -5.25 -5.38 6.24
CA GLY A 185 -4.60 -4.10 6.53
C GLY A 185 -5.40 -2.87 6.08
N HIS A 186 -6.28 -3.04 5.11
CA HIS A 186 -7.08 -1.96 4.52
C HIS A 186 -8.58 -1.98 4.90
N ILE A 187 -9.03 -2.96 5.70
CA ILE A 187 -10.45 -3.15 6.03
C ILE A 187 -11.06 -1.95 6.77
N TYR A 188 -10.23 -1.16 7.45
CA TYR A 188 -10.67 0.04 8.18
C TYR A 188 -10.96 1.24 7.26
N GLN A 189 -10.58 1.19 5.99
CA GLN A 189 -10.73 2.31 5.04
C GLN A 189 -12.17 2.44 4.49
N GLY A 190 -13.05 1.52 4.80
CA GLY A 190 -14.48 1.58 4.47
C GLY A 190 -15.02 0.29 3.86
N LYS A 191 -16.34 0.18 3.93
CA LYS A 191 -17.13 -0.86 3.20
C LYS A 191 -17.50 -0.35 1.83
#